data_f207f6b0de3a349575a3d8ab300aa29d
#
_entry.id   f207f6b0de3a349575a3d8ab300aa29d
#
_cell.length_a   1.000
_cell.length_b   1.000
_cell.length_c   1.000
_cell.angle_alpha   90.00
_cell.angle_beta   90.00
_cell.angle_gamma   90.00
#
_symmetry.space_group_name_H-M   'P 1'
#
loop_
_entity.id
_entity.type
_entity.pdbx_description
1 polymer ?
#
loop_
_entity_poly.entity_id
_entity_poly.type
_entity_poly.pdbx_seq_one_letter_code
_entity_poly.pdbx_strand_id
1 'polypeptide(L)'
;MTSPLLCTLRAALGACVSLLFLAGCVAQSGDKVEFLSRLDWPAQAHDLGGFSGLELSADGRRFIALSDRASLVEGQLIRTGPRLTRIEQDAPRPLQNRSGTPLTGPQADSEGLAIGPDGQMFISFEGDHRVWAYTGPNRPQPLDSPRAFLGFAGNGGLEALAIDGQGRLYTLPERSGQLIHPFPVWRYDLGRWQQVFSIPRHGGFLPVGADFGPDGLFYLLEREFTGLAFRSRLRR
;
A
#
# COMPACT_ATOMS: atom_id res chain seq x y z
N MET A 1 92.01 8.72 32.19
CA MET A 1 91.35 8.10 33.37
C MET A 1 89.92 7.96 33.08
N THR A 2 89.43 6.76 33.29
CA THR A 2 88.02 6.32 33.41
C THR A 2 87.23 6.06 32.17
N SER A 3 86.83 4.85 32.14
CA SER A 3 86.10 3.94 31.34
C SER A 3 84.83 4.43 30.63
N PRO A 4 84.45 3.77 29.52
CA PRO A 4 83.12 3.84 28.93
C PRO A 4 82.24 2.69 29.41
N LEU A 5 81.03 3.04 29.80
CA LEU A 5 79.97 2.08 30.09
C LEU A 5 79.21 1.73 28.77
N LEU A 6 79.16 0.45 28.45
CA LEU A 6 78.32 -0.12 27.43
C LEU A 6 76.85 -0.03 27.87
N CYS A 7 76.04 0.52 27.00
CA CYS A 7 74.56 0.50 27.15
C CYS A 7 74.01 -0.44 26.07
N THR A 8 73.56 -1.61 26.48
CA THR A 8 72.91 -2.60 25.64
C THR A 8 71.49 -2.19 25.32
N LEU A 9 71.24 -1.97 24.03
CA LEU A 9 69.93 -1.65 23.47
C LEU A 9 69.13 -2.96 23.31
N ARG A 10 68.13 -3.21 24.12
CA ARG A 10 67.14 -4.27 23.89
C ARG A 10 66.04 -3.74 22.99
N ALA A 11 65.99 -4.21 21.76
CA ALA A 11 64.90 -3.98 20.85
C ALA A 11 63.70 -4.80 21.27
N ALA A 12 62.63 -4.14 21.71
CA ALA A 12 61.32 -4.74 21.92
C ALA A 12 60.57 -4.73 20.56
N LEU A 13 60.39 -5.92 19.97
CA LEU A 13 59.51 -6.11 18.82
C LEU A 13 58.07 -6.05 19.30
N GLY A 14 57.42 -4.91 19.08
CA GLY A 14 55.98 -4.77 19.23
C GLY A 14 55.28 -5.35 18.00
N ALA A 15 54.66 -6.52 18.16
CA ALA A 15 53.75 -7.09 17.15
C ALA A 15 52.44 -6.30 17.14
N CYS A 16 52.23 -5.43 16.16
CA CYS A 16 50.93 -4.84 15.85
C CYS A 16 50.05 -5.91 15.19
N VAL A 17 49.19 -6.52 15.94
CA VAL A 17 48.08 -7.33 15.42
C VAL A 17 47.01 -6.38 14.90
N SER A 18 47.05 -6.12 13.60
CA SER A 18 45.96 -5.41 12.90
C SER A 18 44.79 -6.37 12.76
N LEU A 19 43.77 -6.21 13.63
CA LEU A 19 42.46 -6.84 13.44
C LEU A 19 41.80 -6.15 12.22
N LEU A 20 41.90 -6.79 11.07
CA LEU A 20 41.03 -6.50 9.93
C LEU A 20 39.59 -6.94 10.28
N PHE A 21 38.76 -6.00 10.68
CA PHE A 21 37.32 -6.18 10.65
C PHE A 21 36.89 -6.29 9.18
N LEU A 22 36.76 -7.51 8.70
CA LEU A 22 35.98 -7.78 7.50
C LEU A 22 34.53 -7.47 7.84
N ALA A 23 34.12 -6.22 7.60
CA ALA A 23 32.73 -5.87 7.48
C ALA A 23 32.18 -6.66 6.27
N GLY A 24 31.72 -7.87 6.52
CA GLY A 24 30.94 -8.61 5.55
C GLY A 24 29.71 -7.78 5.22
N CYS A 25 29.67 -7.17 4.04
CA CYS A 25 28.41 -6.73 3.46
C CYS A 25 27.55 -7.98 3.35
N VAL A 26 26.66 -8.18 4.33
CA VAL A 26 25.52 -9.08 4.16
C VAL A 26 24.71 -8.43 3.04
N ALA A 27 24.88 -8.91 1.82
CA ALA A 27 23.98 -8.63 0.74
C ALA A 27 22.60 -9.07 1.25
N GLN A 28 21.75 -8.12 1.59
CA GLN A 28 20.35 -8.38 1.85
C GLN A 28 19.84 -9.03 0.57
N SER A 29 19.59 -10.35 0.62
CA SER A 29 18.87 -11.03 -0.43
C SER A 29 17.51 -10.38 -0.47
N GLY A 30 17.31 -9.45 -1.39
CA GLY A 30 15.99 -8.89 -1.65
C GLY A 30 15.07 -10.07 -1.91
N ASP A 31 13.93 -10.13 -1.22
CA ASP A 31 12.94 -11.16 -1.44
C ASP A 31 12.66 -11.23 -2.93
N LYS A 32 12.95 -12.36 -3.54
CA LYS A 32 12.74 -12.53 -4.98
C LYS A 32 11.24 -12.68 -5.20
N VAL A 33 10.67 -11.76 -5.96
CA VAL A 33 9.30 -11.91 -6.47
C VAL A 33 9.35 -12.87 -7.65
N GLU A 34 8.58 -13.95 -7.58
CA GLU A 34 8.45 -14.93 -8.64
C GLU A 34 7.10 -14.75 -9.34
N PHE A 35 7.12 -14.69 -10.67
CA PHE A 35 5.90 -14.69 -11.47
C PHE A 35 5.36 -16.10 -11.58
N LEU A 36 4.21 -16.37 -10.94
CA LEU A 36 3.59 -17.70 -10.90
C LEU A 36 2.62 -17.95 -12.06
N SER A 37 1.74 -17.00 -12.33
CA SER A 37 0.74 -17.12 -13.40
C SER A 37 0.08 -15.77 -13.69
N ARG A 38 -0.55 -15.69 -14.87
CA ARG A 38 -1.44 -14.61 -15.27
C ARG A 38 -2.77 -15.22 -15.70
N LEU A 39 -3.84 -14.58 -15.29
CA LEU A 39 -5.18 -14.84 -15.80
C LEU A 39 -5.81 -13.52 -16.18
N ASP A 40 -6.24 -13.40 -17.41
CA ASP A 40 -7.00 -12.25 -17.86
C ASP A 40 -8.46 -12.45 -17.40
N TRP A 41 -8.92 -11.52 -16.60
CA TRP A 41 -10.30 -11.56 -16.09
C TRP A 41 -11.26 -11.01 -17.15
N PRO A 42 -12.11 -11.85 -17.75
CA PRO A 42 -13.13 -11.36 -18.67
C PRO A 42 -14.21 -10.63 -17.87
N ALA A 43 -13.98 -9.36 -17.59
CA ALA A 43 -14.97 -8.52 -16.96
C ALA A 43 -16.21 -8.45 -17.89
N GLN A 44 -17.24 -9.22 -17.57
CA GLN A 44 -18.48 -9.28 -18.37
C GLN A 44 -19.38 -8.06 -18.15
N ALA A 45 -18.97 -7.12 -17.35
CA ALA A 45 -19.77 -5.94 -17.03
C ALA A 45 -19.09 -4.70 -17.63
N HIS A 46 -19.52 -4.32 -18.80
CA HIS A 46 -19.11 -3.08 -19.47
C HIS A 46 -19.33 -1.81 -18.63
N ASP A 47 -20.13 -1.92 -17.56
CA ASP A 47 -20.51 -0.78 -16.72
C ASP A 47 -19.68 -0.66 -15.43
N LEU A 48 -18.76 -1.59 -15.16
CA LEU A 48 -17.97 -1.58 -13.92
C LEU A 48 -16.91 -0.48 -13.89
N GLY A 49 -16.39 -0.06 -15.03
CA GLY A 49 -15.20 0.82 -15.08
C GLY A 49 -13.90 0.08 -14.83
N GLY A 50 -12.88 0.78 -14.33
CA GLY A 50 -11.64 0.21 -13.83
C GLY A 50 -11.80 -0.40 -12.44
N PHE A 51 -10.85 -1.25 -12.03
CA PHE A 51 -10.74 -1.69 -10.64
C PHE A 51 -9.69 -0.84 -9.92
N SER A 52 -10.10 -0.27 -8.79
CA SER A 52 -9.30 0.61 -7.94
C SER A 52 -8.87 -0.06 -6.62
N GLY A 53 -9.61 -1.08 -6.16
CA GLY A 53 -9.28 -1.81 -4.93
C GLY A 53 -9.43 -3.32 -5.09
N LEU A 54 -8.60 -4.08 -4.39
CA LEU A 54 -8.65 -5.55 -4.35
C LEU A 54 -8.23 -6.04 -2.97
N GLU A 55 -9.11 -6.83 -2.36
CA GLU A 55 -8.84 -7.52 -1.11
C GLU A 55 -8.93 -9.03 -1.29
N LEU A 56 -8.04 -9.76 -0.65
CA LEU A 56 -8.01 -11.21 -0.66
C LEU A 56 -8.25 -11.78 0.73
N SER A 57 -8.99 -12.90 0.79
CA SER A 57 -9.03 -13.68 2.03
C SER A 57 -7.64 -14.22 2.40
N ALA A 58 -7.40 -14.49 3.68
CA ALA A 58 -6.10 -14.94 4.18
C ALA A 58 -5.58 -16.23 3.50
N ASP A 59 -6.48 -17.07 2.98
CA ASP A 59 -6.14 -18.27 2.21
C ASP A 59 -5.92 -18.00 0.70
N GLY A 60 -6.09 -16.74 0.26
CA GLY A 60 -5.94 -16.30 -1.12
C GLY A 60 -6.96 -16.88 -2.10
N ARG A 61 -8.12 -17.36 -1.61
CA ARG A 61 -9.13 -18.01 -2.44
C ARG A 61 -10.33 -17.15 -2.75
N ARG A 62 -10.73 -16.27 -1.86
CA ARG A 62 -11.82 -15.32 -2.09
C ARG A 62 -11.26 -13.94 -2.31
N PHE A 63 -11.98 -13.15 -3.08
CA PHE A 63 -11.64 -11.76 -3.30
C PHE A 63 -12.87 -10.87 -3.22
N ILE A 64 -12.61 -9.62 -2.92
CA ILE A 64 -13.52 -8.49 -3.10
C ILE A 64 -12.77 -7.46 -3.93
N ALA A 65 -13.32 -7.08 -5.08
CA ALA A 65 -12.78 -6.05 -5.93
C ALA A 65 -13.72 -4.84 -5.92
N LEU A 66 -13.14 -3.66 -5.83
CA LEU A 66 -13.84 -2.38 -5.90
C LEU A 66 -13.58 -1.76 -7.26
N SER A 67 -14.64 -1.30 -7.93
CA SER A 67 -14.51 -0.51 -9.15
C SER A 67 -14.44 0.98 -8.85
N ASP A 68 -13.84 1.76 -9.77
CA ASP A 68 -13.81 3.24 -9.76
C ASP A 68 -15.22 3.88 -9.93
N ARG A 69 -16.27 3.07 -10.01
CA ARG A 69 -17.69 3.47 -10.10
C ARG A 69 -18.52 2.98 -8.93
N ALA A 70 -17.88 2.84 -7.77
CA ALA A 70 -18.53 2.41 -6.53
C ALA A 70 -19.34 1.13 -6.66
N SER A 71 -18.78 0.11 -7.28
CA SER A 71 -19.36 -1.23 -7.32
C SER A 71 -18.40 -2.27 -6.75
N LEU A 72 -18.93 -3.20 -5.98
CA LEU A 72 -18.19 -4.34 -5.44
C LEU A 72 -18.45 -5.58 -6.29
N VAL A 73 -17.40 -6.32 -6.57
CA VAL A 73 -17.46 -7.66 -7.16
C VAL A 73 -16.80 -8.62 -6.20
N GLU A 74 -17.54 -9.61 -5.74
CA GLU A 74 -17.02 -10.69 -4.91
C GLU A 74 -16.84 -11.94 -5.75
N GLY A 75 -15.94 -12.84 -5.32
CA GLY A 75 -15.75 -14.07 -6.03
C GLY A 75 -14.67 -14.97 -5.46
N GLN A 76 -14.33 -15.98 -6.24
CA GLN A 76 -13.34 -16.98 -5.90
C GLN A 76 -12.24 -17.08 -6.95
N LEU A 77 -11.02 -17.27 -6.47
CA LEU A 77 -9.82 -17.52 -7.25
C LEU A 77 -9.56 -19.03 -7.25
N ILE A 78 -9.80 -19.69 -8.36
CA ILE A 78 -9.56 -21.13 -8.51
C ILE A 78 -8.11 -21.35 -8.93
N ARG A 79 -7.42 -22.20 -8.17
CA ARG A 79 -6.00 -22.50 -8.38
C ARG A 79 -5.75 -23.97 -8.60
N THR A 80 -4.73 -24.28 -9.39
CA THR A 80 -4.13 -25.62 -9.49
C THR A 80 -2.67 -25.50 -9.05
N GLY A 81 -2.38 -26.01 -7.86
CA GLY A 81 -1.12 -25.70 -7.17
C GLY A 81 -1.01 -24.18 -6.95
N PRO A 82 0.13 -23.56 -7.27
CA PRO A 82 0.30 -22.11 -7.12
C PRO A 82 -0.37 -21.30 -8.25
N ARG A 83 -0.77 -21.92 -9.34
CA ARG A 83 -1.27 -21.23 -10.54
C ARG A 83 -2.74 -20.89 -10.43
N LEU A 84 -3.07 -19.64 -10.73
CA LEU A 84 -4.46 -19.20 -10.92
C LEU A 84 -4.98 -19.71 -12.26
N THR A 85 -6.14 -20.39 -12.25
CA THR A 85 -6.68 -21.07 -13.44
C THR A 85 -8.05 -20.54 -13.84
N ARG A 86 -8.83 -20.02 -12.91
CA ARG A 86 -10.17 -19.48 -13.17
C ARG A 86 -10.57 -18.48 -12.09
N ILE A 87 -11.40 -17.51 -12.47
CA ILE A 87 -12.12 -16.61 -11.58
C ILE A 87 -13.60 -16.94 -11.68
N GLU A 88 -14.24 -17.17 -10.55
CA GLU A 88 -15.69 -17.24 -10.39
C GLU A 88 -16.13 -15.99 -9.65
N GLN A 89 -17.08 -15.23 -10.22
CA GLN A 89 -17.52 -13.97 -9.65
C GLN A 89 -19.04 -13.92 -9.50
N ASP A 90 -19.48 -13.20 -8.49
CA ASP A 90 -20.87 -12.82 -8.31
C ASP A 90 -21.22 -11.60 -9.19
N ALA A 91 -22.52 -11.33 -9.29
CA ALA A 91 -22.97 -10.10 -9.94
C ALA A 91 -22.48 -8.86 -9.19
N PRO A 92 -22.07 -7.80 -9.91
CA PRO A 92 -21.67 -6.56 -9.29
C PRO A 92 -22.76 -5.97 -8.41
N ARG A 93 -22.36 -5.42 -7.24
CA ARG A 93 -23.28 -4.78 -6.30
C ARG A 93 -22.87 -3.32 -6.11
N PRO A 94 -23.72 -2.36 -6.49
CA PRO A 94 -23.41 -0.95 -6.31
C PRO A 94 -23.41 -0.59 -4.82
N LEU A 95 -22.45 0.24 -4.43
CA LEU A 95 -22.42 0.85 -3.12
C LEU A 95 -23.55 1.88 -3.01
N GLN A 96 -24.16 1.93 -1.85
CA GLN A 96 -25.23 2.87 -1.57
C GLN A 96 -24.73 4.06 -0.74
N ASN A 97 -25.39 5.17 -0.89
CA ASN A 97 -25.25 6.32 -0.01
C ASN A 97 -26.08 6.14 1.28
N ARG A 98 -26.07 7.13 2.17
CA ARG A 98 -26.78 7.08 3.45
C ARG A 98 -28.31 6.99 3.32
N SER A 99 -28.87 7.40 2.19
CA SER A 99 -30.32 7.27 1.91
C SER A 99 -30.69 5.93 1.29
N GLY A 100 -29.74 5.02 1.08
CA GLY A 100 -29.98 3.70 0.51
C GLY A 100 -30.11 3.72 -1.02
N THR A 101 -29.68 4.77 -1.68
CA THR A 101 -29.61 4.83 -3.15
C THR A 101 -28.19 4.59 -3.65
N PRO A 102 -28.01 3.96 -4.83
CA PRO A 102 -26.69 3.76 -5.40
C PRO A 102 -25.92 5.09 -5.54
N LEU A 103 -24.61 5.02 -5.28
CA LEU A 103 -23.69 6.13 -5.58
C LEU A 103 -23.58 6.30 -7.09
N THR A 104 -23.57 7.56 -7.55
CA THR A 104 -23.45 7.90 -8.97
C THR A 104 -22.66 9.18 -9.17
N GLY A 105 -22.12 9.37 -10.39
CA GLY A 105 -21.37 10.56 -10.77
C GLY A 105 -20.13 10.78 -9.87
N PRO A 106 -19.76 12.03 -9.55
CA PRO A 106 -18.55 12.32 -8.78
C PRO A 106 -18.54 11.72 -7.35
N GLN A 107 -19.70 11.32 -6.82
CA GLN A 107 -19.77 10.66 -5.52
C GLN A 107 -19.36 9.18 -5.56
N ALA A 108 -19.33 8.58 -6.74
CA ALA A 108 -19.02 7.18 -6.96
C ALA A 108 -17.54 6.92 -7.26
N ASP A 109 -16.72 7.95 -7.24
CA ASP A 109 -15.28 7.89 -7.56
C ASP A 109 -14.52 7.23 -6.39
N SER A 110 -14.56 5.91 -6.37
CA SER A 110 -14.01 5.08 -5.30
C SER A 110 -12.63 4.54 -5.67
N GLU A 111 -11.64 4.70 -4.78
CA GLU A 111 -10.23 4.48 -5.09
C GLU A 111 -9.56 3.41 -4.23
N GLY A 112 -9.80 3.38 -2.94
CA GLY A 112 -9.17 2.41 -2.04
C GLY A 112 -10.18 1.56 -1.30
N LEU A 113 -9.84 0.30 -1.07
CA LEU A 113 -10.60 -0.68 -0.29
C LEU A 113 -9.70 -1.25 0.80
N ALA A 114 -10.21 -1.33 2.02
CA ALA A 114 -9.58 -2.07 3.12
C ALA A 114 -10.65 -2.82 3.91
N ILE A 115 -10.34 -4.03 4.38
CA ILE A 115 -11.28 -4.87 5.15
C ILE A 115 -10.69 -5.15 6.52
N GLY A 116 -11.40 -4.70 7.55
CA GLY A 116 -11.03 -4.94 8.94
C GLY A 116 -11.12 -6.40 9.38
N PRO A 117 -10.47 -6.74 10.50
CA PRO A 117 -10.53 -8.10 11.05
C PRO A 117 -11.95 -8.58 11.40
N ASP A 118 -12.86 -7.64 11.62
CA ASP A 118 -14.28 -7.87 11.89
C ASP A 118 -15.15 -7.97 10.63
N GLY A 119 -14.52 -7.85 9.44
CA GLY A 119 -15.19 -7.87 8.15
C GLY A 119 -15.82 -6.53 7.75
N GLN A 120 -15.62 -5.46 8.53
CA GLN A 120 -16.04 -4.13 8.13
C GLN A 120 -15.19 -3.64 6.96
N MET A 121 -15.83 -3.17 5.91
CA MET A 121 -15.16 -2.58 4.75
C MET A 121 -15.00 -1.08 4.95
N PHE A 122 -13.86 -0.56 4.50
CA PHE A 122 -13.58 0.86 4.41
C PHE A 122 -13.24 1.21 2.97
N ILE A 123 -13.83 2.28 2.48
CA ILE A 123 -13.66 2.71 1.09
C ILE A 123 -13.30 4.19 1.09
N SER A 124 -12.21 4.51 0.40
CA SER A 124 -11.84 5.89 0.11
C SER A 124 -12.42 6.33 -1.22
N PHE A 125 -12.69 7.63 -1.31
CA PHE A 125 -13.26 8.26 -2.49
C PHE A 125 -12.46 9.50 -2.86
N GLU A 126 -12.32 9.71 -4.16
CA GLU A 126 -11.72 10.91 -4.72
C GLU A 126 -12.78 12.00 -4.97
N GLY A 127 -12.36 13.16 -5.45
CA GLY A 127 -13.25 14.31 -5.69
C GLY A 127 -13.76 14.97 -4.42
N ASP A 128 -14.53 14.27 -3.62
CA ASP A 128 -14.89 14.62 -2.24
C ASP A 128 -14.14 13.68 -1.31
N HIS A 129 -12.90 14.03 -0.99
CA HIS A 129 -11.94 13.18 -0.28
C HIS A 129 -12.44 12.73 1.08
N ARG A 130 -12.96 11.53 1.12
CA ARG A 130 -13.59 10.92 2.29
C ARG A 130 -13.31 9.44 2.39
N VAL A 131 -13.46 8.91 3.58
CA VAL A 131 -13.48 7.46 3.83
C VAL A 131 -14.79 7.10 4.51
N TRP A 132 -15.47 6.12 3.99
CA TRP A 132 -16.68 5.58 4.56
C TRP A 132 -16.48 4.13 4.99
N ALA A 133 -17.06 3.79 6.16
CA ALA A 133 -17.16 2.43 6.63
C ALA A 133 -18.46 1.80 6.14
N TYR A 134 -18.40 0.55 5.66
CA TYR A 134 -19.56 -0.19 5.18
C TYR A 134 -19.68 -1.53 5.91
N THR A 135 -20.91 -1.88 6.29
CA THR A 135 -21.26 -3.25 6.66
C THR A 135 -22.04 -3.85 5.50
N GLY A 136 -21.32 -4.53 4.57
CA GLY A 136 -21.88 -4.86 3.26
C GLY A 136 -22.02 -3.62 2.37
N PRO A 137 -22.63 -3.68 1.16
CA PRO A 137 -22.70 -2.56 0.22
C PRO A 137 -23.65 -1.44 0.64
N ASN A 138 -24.39 -1.63 1.72
CA ASN A 138 -25.47 -0.76 2.16
C ASN A 138 -25.09 0.01 3.43
N ARG A 139 -25.68 1.18 3.62
CA ARG A 139 -25.62 1.98 4.86
C ARG A 139 -24.21 2.35 5.29
N PRO A 140 -23.55 3.24 4.55
CA PRO A 140 -22.24 3.74 4.92
C PRO A 140 -22.33 4.57 6.20
N GLN A 141 -21.26 4.48 6.99
CA GLN A 141 -20.97 5.36 8.11
C GLN A 141 -19.77 6.24 7.71
N PRO A 142 -19.95 7.53 7.50
CA PRO A 142 -18.85 8.43 7.22
C PRO A 142 -17.87 8.48 8.39
N LEU A 143 -16.58 8.43 8.09
CA LEU A 143 -15.56 8.82 9.04
C LEU A 143 -15.35 10.34 8.96
N ASP A 144 -15.06 10.98 10.09
CA ASP A 144 -14.72 12.39 10.10
C ASP A 144 -13.48 12.65 9.26
N SER A 145 -13.56 13.58 8.30
CA SER A 145 -12.44 13.95 7.44
C SER A 145 -11.71 15.17 8.01
N PRO A 146 -10.38 15.14 8.15
CA PRO A 146 -9.63 16.29 8.60
C PRO A 146 -9.64 17.39 7.52
N ARG A 147 -9.55 18.65 7.94
CA ARG A 147 -9.47 19.79 7.00
C ARG A 147 -8.33 19.67 6.00
N ALA A 148 -7.27 18.96 6.36
CA ALA A 148 -6.13 18.73 5.48
C ALA A 148 -6.52 17.99 4.18
N PHE A 149 -7.54 17.14 4.20
CA PHE A 149 -8.02 16.43 3.00
C PHE A 149 -8.60 17.39 1.96
N LEU A 150 -9.14 18.55 2.39
CA LEU A 150 -9.59 19.59 1.47
C LEU A 150 -8.48 20.23 0.65
N GLY A 151 -7.22 20.04 1.06
CA GLY A 151 -6.05 20.56 0.36
C GLY A 151 -5.47 19.59 -0.68
N PHE A 152 -6.00 18.37 -0.78
CA PHE A 152 -5.58 17.43 -1.80
C PHE A 152 -6.09 17.84 -3.18
N ALA A 153 -5.37 17.48 -4.23
CA ALA A 153 -5.80 17.75 -5.60
C ALA A 153 -7.11 17.02 -5.90
N GLY A 154 -8.04 17.64 -6.58
CA GLY A 154 -9.34 17.06 -6.88
C GLY A 154 -9.28 15.72 -7.59
N ASN A 155 -8.24 15.49 -8.41
CA ASN A 155 -7.89 14.21 -9.02
C ASN A 155 -6.48 13.84 -8.58
N GLY A 156 -6.34 12.98 -7.60
CA GLY A 156 -5.07 12.59 -6.97
C GLY A 156 -5.12 12.58 -5.44
N GLY A 157 -6.31 12.32 -4.89
CA GLY A 157 -6.63 12.27 -3.46
C GLY A 157 -6.30 10.93 -2.82
N LEU A 158 -7.25 10.35 -2.12
CA LEU A 158 -7.05 9.17 -1.25
C LEU A 158 -7.03 7.85 -2.05
N GLU A 159 -6.00 7.64 -2.87
CA GLU A 159 -5.84 6.47 -3.74
C GLU A 159 -5.53 5.19 -2.96
N ALA A 160 -4.67 5.27 -1.96
CA ALA A 160 -4.22 4.12 -1.22
C ALA A 160 -4.90 4.07 0.15
N LEU A 161 -5.52 2.95 0.47
CA LEU A 161 -6.17 2.68 1.76
C LEU A 161 -5.71 1.31 2.25
N ALA A 162 -5.32 1.22 3.51
CA ALA A 162 -4.90 -0.02 4.16
C ALA A 162 -5.41 -0.07 5.60
N ILE A 163 -5.51 -1.27 6.17
CA ILE A 163 -5.86 -1.48 7.57
C ILE A 163 -4.87 -2.45 8.21
N ASP A 164 -4.39 -2.11 9.40
CA ASP A 164 -3.48 -3.00 10.12
C ASP A 164 -4.23 -4.02 10.98
N GLY A 165 -3.50 -4.99 11.52
CA GLY A 165 -4.05 -6.03 12.38
C GLY A 165 -4.67 -5.53 13.70
N GLN A 166 -4.54 -4.23 14.01
CA GLN A 166 -5.16 -3.56 15.15
C GLN A 166 -6.42 -2.76 14.77
N GLY A 167 -6.82 -2.83 13.48
CA GLY A 167 -7.99 -2.12 12.97
C GLY A 167 -7.76 -0.63 12.71
N ARG A 168 -6.51 -0.17 12.64
CA ARG A 168 -6.19 1.22 12.33
C ARG A 168 -6.07 1.38 10.82
N LEU A 169 -6.77 2.37 10.26
CA LEU A 169 -6.68 2.68 8.84
C LEU A 169 -5.49 3.56 8.54
N TYR A 170 -4.94 3.37 7.35
CA TYR A 170 -3.88 4.21 6.79
C TYR A 170 -4.27 4.62 5.38
N THR A 171 -4.08 5.90 5.07
CA THR A 171 -4.33 6.43 3.73
C THR A 171 -3.29 7.47 3.37
N LEU A 172 -3.09 7.66 2.07
CA LEU A 172 -2.22 8.69 1.54
C LEU A 172 -2.71 9.14 0.16
N PRO A 173 -2.45 10.42 -0.20
CA PRO A 173 -2.85 10.91 -1.51
C PRO A 173 -1.94 10.38 -2.62
N GLU A 174 -2.48 10.20 -3.83
CA GLU A 174 -1.70 9.96 -5.04
C GLU A 174 -0.74 11.13 -5.29
N ARG A 175 -1.19 12.35 -5.03
CA ARG A 175 -0.42 13.58 -5.28
C ARG A 175 -0.22 14.38 -4.00
N SER A 176 1.03 14.66 -3.69
CA SER A 176 1.43 15.45 -2.52
C SER A 176 1.81 16.90 -2.88
N GLY A 177 1.29 17.42 -3.99
CA GLY A 177 1.64 18.74 -4.52
C GLY A 177 2.81 18.65 -5.50
N GLN A 178 3.97 19.26 -5.16
CA GLN A 178 5.12 19.24 -6.05
C GLN A 178 5.83 17.89 -6.09
N LEU A 179 6.54 17.60 -7.20
CA LEU A 179 7.22 16.32 -7.43
C LEU A 179 8.30 15.97 -6.39
N ILE A 180 8.75 16.93 -5.62
CA ILE A 180 9.74 16.74 -4.54
C ILE A 180 9.11 16.49 -3.16
N HIS A 181 7.82 16.76 -3.01
CA HIS A 181 7.16 16.60 -1.72
C HIS A 181 6.89 15.12 -1.42
N PRO A 182 7.24 14.64 -0.22
CA PRO A 182 6.92 13.30 0.20
C PRO A 182 5.41 13.11 0.35
N PHE A 183 4.94 11.88 0.27
CA PHE A 183 3.54 11.55 0.47
C PHE A 183 3.22 11.49 1.96
N PRO A 184 2.31 12.35 2.49
CA PRO A 184 1.89 12.27 3.89
C PRO A 184 1.03 11.03 4.10
N VAL A 185 1.35 10.23 5.11
CA VAL A 185 0.55 9.07 5.51
C VAL A 185 -0.29 9.45 6.72
N TRP A 186 -1.60 9.30 6.55
CA TRP A 186 -2.59 9.56 7.57
C TRP A 186 -3.08 8.25 8.18
N ARG A 187 -3.19 8.22 9.50
CA ARG A 187 -3.73 7.08 10.25
C ARG A 187 -5.02 7.50 10.95
N TYR A 188 -6.07 6.69 10.78
CA TYR A 188 -7.29 6.79 11.57
C TYR A 188 -7.24 5.83 12.74
N ASP A 189 -7.35 6.37 13.92
CA ASP A 189 -7.28 5.63 15.17
C ASP A 189 -8.11 6.36 16.23
N LEU A 190 -8.88 5.62 17.04
CA LEU A 190 -9.72 6.19 18.09
C LEU A 190 -10.63 7.35 17.61
N GLY A 191 -11.21 7.20 16.41
CA GLY A 191 -12.17 8.16 15.85
C GLY A 191 -11.56 9.40 15.20
N ARG A 192 -10.26 9.46 14.96
CA ARG A 192 -9.59 10.63 14.39
C ARG A 192 -8.45 10.29 13.45
N TRP A 193 -8.26 11.13 12.44
CA TRP A 193 -7.11 11.09 11.55
C TRP A 193 -5.93 11.90 12.11
N GLN A 194 -4.74 11.35 11.96
CA GLN A 194 -3.48 12.00 12.29
C GLN A 194 -2.44 11.68 11.22
N GLN A 195 -1.71 12.68 10.74
CA GLN A 195 -0.53 12.42 9.93
C GLN A 195 0.55 11.81 10.83
N VAL A 196 1.01 10.60 10.49
CA VAL A 196 1.92 9.83 11.35
C VAL A 196 3.34 9.76 10.81
N PHE A 197 3.52 9.76 9.49
CA PHE A 197 4.82 9.84 8.83
C PHE A 197 4.64 10.32 7.38
N SER A 198 5.72 10.34 6.62
CA SER A 198 5.69 10.64 5.19
C SER A 198 6.61 9.69 4.44
N ILE A 199 6.20 9.29 3.24
CA ILE A 199 6.95 8.39 2.38
C ILE A 199 7.69 9.23 1.32
N PRO A 200 9.02 9.14 1.23
CA PRO A 200 9.78 9.88 0.21
C PRO A 200 9.36 9.48 -1.21
N ARG A 201 9.25 10.47 -2.08
CA ARG A 201 9.04 10.24 -3.50
C ARG A 201 10.32 9.71 -4.15
N HIS A 202 10.15 8.82 -5.11
CA HIS A 202 11.23 8.31 -5.93
C HIS A 202 10.84 8.37 -7.40
N GLY A 203 11.30 9.39 -8.10
CA GLY A 203 10.97 9.63 -9.50
C GLY A 203 9.50 10.04 -9.70
N GLY A 204 8.94 9.65 -10.82
CA GLY A 204 7.55 9.95 -11.20
C GLY A 204 6.51 8.98 -10.65
N PHE A 205 6.90 8.04 -9.81
CA PHE A 205 5.98 7.06 -9.24
C PHE A 205 5.00 7.69 -8.25
N LEU A 206 3.75 7.27 -8.33
CA LEU A 206 2.61 7.72 -7.54
C LEU A 206 1.99 6.54 -6.79
N PRO A 207 1.58 6.69 -5.54
CA PRO A 207 0.81 5.69 -4.80
C PRO A 207 -0.51 5.39 -5.50
N VAL A 208 -0.83 4.10 -5.66
CA VAL A 208 -2.10 3.65 -6.26
C VAL A 208 -2.71 2.47 -5.50
N GLY A 209 -2.16 2.10 -4.37
CA GLY A 209 -2.71 1.09 -3.47
C GLY A 209 -1.77 0.81 -2.32
N ALA A 210 -2.31 0.37 -1.21
CA ALA A 210 -1.54 -0.03 -0.04
C ALA A 210 -2.22 -1.19 0.69
N ASP A 211 -1.42 -1.98 1.40
CA ASP A 211 -1.92 -3.03 2.29
C ASP A 211 -0.89 -3.36 3.36
N PHE A 212 -1.32 -4.06 4.41
CA PHE A 212 -0.43 -4.68 5.39
C PHE A 212 -0.23 -6.15 5.07
N GLY A 213 1.03 -6.54 4.90
CA GLY A 213 1.38 -7.94 4.71
C GLY A 213 1.19 -8.77 5.99
N PRO A 214 1.22 -10.11 5.86
CA PRO A 214 1.13 -11.01 7.02
C PRO A 214 2.33 -10.88 7.97
N ASP A 215 3.40 -10.24 7.54
CA ASP A 215 4.56 -9.85 8.34
C ASP A 215 4.37 -8.55 9.13
N GLY A 216 3.20 -7.91 9.01
CA GLY A 216 2.86 -6.64 9.64
C GLY A 216 3.53 -5.42 9.01
N LEU A 217 4.20 -5.57 7.87
CA LEU A 217 4.80 -4.44 7.15
C LEU A 217 3.78 -3.76 6.25
N PHE A 218 3.92 -2.45 6.11
CA PHE A 218 3.13 -1.64 5.19
C PHE A 218 3.70 -1.75 3.78
N TYR A 219 2.91 -2.26 2.86
CA TYR A 219 3.24 -2.38 1.44
C TYR A 219 2.55 -1.28 0.64
N LEU A 220 3.30 -0.65 -0.25
CA LEU A 220 2.82 0.43 -1.10
C LEU A 220 2.99 0.05 -2.57
N LEU A 221 1.89 -0.04 -3.29
CA LEU A 221 1.90 -0.17 -4.75
C LEU A 221 1.99 1.22 -5.36
N GLU A 222 2.96 1.40 -6.23
CA GLU A 222 3.17 2.66 -6.95
C GLU A 222 3.18 2.44 -8.45
N ARG A 223 2.67 3.41 -9.20
CA ARG A 223 2.60 3.41 -10.66
C ARG A 223 3.19 4.69 -11.23
N GLU A 224 3.87 4.58 -12.36
CA GLU A 224 4.41 5.69 -13.12
C GLU A 224 4.00 5.56 -14.58
N PHE A 225 3.51 6.65 -15.17
CA PHE A 225 3.29 6.76 -16.61
C PHE A 225 4.52 7.38 -17.26
N THR A 226 5.13 6.66 -18.23
CA THR A 226 6.36 7.08 -18.91
C THR A 226 6.10 7.83 -20.20
N GLY A 227 4.84 8.14 -20.52
CA GLY A 227 4.42 8.70 -21.82
C GLY A 227 4.03 7.63 -22.85
N LEU A 228 4.57 6.42 -22.75
CA LEU A 228 4.29 5.30 -23.67
C LEU A 228 3.73 4.07 -22.95
N ALA A 229 4.07 3.87 -21.71
CA ALA A 229 3.69 2.69 -20.94
C ALA A 229 3.56 3.02 -19.45
N PHE A 230 2.87 2.16 -18.72
CA PHE A 230 2.86 2.18 -17.25
C PHE A 230 3.94 1.26 -16.70
N ARG A 231 4.59 1.70 -15.64
CA ARG A 231 5.47 0.89 -14.78
C ARG A 231 4.88 0.83 -13.39
N SER A 232 4.97 -0.32 -12.76
CA SER A 232 4.55 -0.50 -11.36
C SER A 232 5.71 -1.01 -10.54
N ARG A 233 5.69 -0.68 -9.25
CA ARG A 233 6.62 -1.21 -8.27
C ARG A 233 5.92 -1.40 -6.93
N LEU A 234 6.46 -2.31 -6.12
CA LEU A 234 6.06 -2.50 -4.74
C LEU A 234 7.19 -2.03 -3.82
N ARG A 235 6.82 -1.28 -2.79
CA ARG A 235 7.72 -0.85 -1.69
C ARG A 235 7.17 -1.35 -0.37
N ARG A 236 8.05 -1.52 0.59
CA ARG A 236 7.74 -1.82 1.98
C ARG A 236 8.62 -1.00 2.92
#